data_e78a6576e9c5ecefb2c6ca5ee6ab1296
#
_entry.id   e78a6576e9c5ecefb2c6ca5ee6ab1296
#
_cell.length_a   1.000
_cell.length_b   1.000
_cell.length_c   1.000
_cell.angle_alpha   90.00
_cell.angle_beta   90.00
_cell.angle_gamma   90.00
#
_symmetry.space_group_name_H-M   'P 1'
#
loop_
_entity.id
_entity.type
_entity.pdbx_description
1 polymer ?
#
loop_
_entity_poly.entity_id
_entity_poly.type
_entity_poly.pdbx_seq_one_letter_code
_entity_poly.pdbx_strand_id
1 'polypeptide(L)'
;GTSIGDLEMQLEFMYKELSENYGTVLSELRSATSVLQASNAVLLKYERPADQSSAVQSRRASYGQVYYDKFASKTTQTEGGKTMGYTNSSLVDCVVKSPNHSGRRTHSIDRLTPHCVVGQLSAESIGSCFTSSSVQASCNYGIGKDGRVVLCVDEANRSWCSSSNANDQRAITIECASGMKEPYEMNDVVYEKLIKLCADICRRNGKNKVVWKGSKEAALAYEPKSNEMVLTAHRFFANKSCPGNWLYSRYSDLANRINALLGSGSTSTGGNTSGSTSTTT
;
A
#
# COMPACT_ATOMS: atom_id res chain seq x y z
N GLY A 1 -22.48 30.22 -3.48
CA GLY A 1 -21.99 29.81 -4.80
C GLY A 1 -20.70 29.04 -4.63
N THR A 2 -20.60 27.88 -5.26
CA THR A 2 -19.38 27.04 -5.31
C THR A 2 -18.28 27.80 -6.06
N SER A 3 -17.06 27.70 -5.55
CA SER A 3 -15.89 28.33 -6.18
C SER A 3 -15.53 27.61 -7.48
N ILE A 4 -15.08 28.32 -8.50
CA ILE A 4 -14.55 27.75 -9.74
C ILE A 4 -13.36 26.79 -9.51
N GLY A 5 -12.74 26.85 -8.32
CA GLY A 5 -11.70 25.91 -7.88
C GLY A 5 -12.22 24.64 -7.21
N ASP A 6 -13.55 24.47 -7.10
CA ASP A 6 -14.13 23.25 -6.53
C ASP A 6 -14.00 22.08 -7.51
N LEU A 7 -13.28 21.05 -7.07
CA LEU A 7 -12.96 19.88 -7.91
C LEU A 7 -14.22 19.07 -8.28
N GLU A 8 -15.15 18.92 -7.34
CA GLU A 8 -16.38 18.14 -7.57
C GLU A 8 -17.23 18.80 -8.64
N MET A 9 -17.43 20.13 -8.54
CA MET A 9 -18.13 20.92 -9.55
C MET A 9 -17.46 20.82 -10.94
N GLN A 10 -16.12 20.88 -11.00
CA GLN A 10 -15.39 20.75 -12.27
C GLN A 10 -15.57 19.36 -12.90
N LEU A 11 -15.55 18.30 -12.09
CA LEU A 11 -15.76 16.92 -12.55
C LEU A 11 -17.19 16.68 -13.02
N GLU A 12 -18.18 17.21 -12.31
CA GLU A 12 -19.59 17.17 -12.72
C GLU A 12 -19.81 17.88 -14.04
N PHE A 13 -19.24 19.08 -14.19
CA PHE A 13 -19.32 19.82 -15.44
C PHE A 13 -18.70 19.06 -16.61
N MET A 14 -17.47 18.53 -16.42
CA MET A 14 -16.77 17.74 -17.43
C MET A 14 -17.57 16.48 -17.82
N TYR A 15 -18.14 15.78 -16.83
CA TYR A 15 -18.96 14.59 -17.10
C TYR A 15 -20.23 14.94 -17.89
N LYS A 16 -20.89 16.05 -17.56
CA LYS A 16 -22.06 16.55 -18.29
C LYS A 16 -21.68 16.87 -19.74
N GLU A 17 -20.60 17.61 -19.96
CA GLU A 17 -20.12 17.97 -21.29
C GLU A 17 -19.74 16.73 -22.11
N LEU A 18 -19.04 15.76 -21.54
CA LEU A 18 -18.73 14.49 -22.20
C LEU A 18 -20.00 13.72 -22.57
N SER A 19 -21.01 13.73 -21.71
CA SER A 19 -22.27 13.02 -21.94
C SER A 19 -23.11 13.64 -23.03
N GLU A 20 -23.15 14.96 -23.09
CA GLU A 20 -24.00 15.72 -24.04
C GLU A 20 -23.34 15.91 -25.40
N ASN A 21 -22.02 16.15 -25.45
CA ASN A 21 -21.35 16.60 -26.66
C ASN A 21 -20.24 15.67 -27.19
N TYR A 22 -19.73 14.73 -26.31
CA TYR A 22 -18.60 13.86 -26.64
C TYR A 22 -18.89 12.38 -26.31
N GLY A 23 -20.06 11.88 -26.68
CA GLY A 23 -20.50 10.51 -26.39
C GLY A 23 -19.56 9.42 -26.88
N THR A 24 -18.80 9.62 -27.96
CA THR A 24 -17.77 8.69 -28.43
C THR A 24 -16.60 8.62 -27.48
N VAL A 25 -16.14 9.76 -26.93
CA VAL A 25 -15.08 9.81 -25.93
C VAL A 25 -15.53 9.10 -24.63
N LEU A 26 -16.77 9.36 -24.21
CA LEU A 26 -17.34 8.71 -23.03
C LEU A 26 -17.45 7.18 -23.23
N SER A 27 -17.81 6.72 -24.42
CA SER A 27 -17.82 5.28 -24.75
C SER A 27 -16.44 4.66 -24.71
N GLU A 28 -15.41 5.35 -25.24
CA GLU A 28 -14.02 4.91 -25.18
C GLU A 28 -13.50 4.87 -23.73
N LEU A 29 -13.84 5.84 -22.88
CA LEU A 29 -13.50 5.83 -21.47
C LEU A 29 -14.10 4.62 -20.75
N ARG A 30 -15.35 4.27 -21.04
CA ARG A 30 -16.03 3.11 -20.45
C ARG A 30 -15.46 1.77 -20.90
N SER A 31 -14.94 1.70 -22.14
CA SER A 31 -14.34 0.48 -22.71
C SER A 31 -12.81 0.40 -22.54
N ALA A 32 -12.17 1.45 -21.99
CA ALA A 32 -10.73 1.51 -21.82
C ALA A 32 -10.23 0.38 -20.91
N THR A 33 -9.22 -0.34 -21.36
CA THR A 33 -8.58 -1.43 -20.61
C THR A 33 -7.30 -1.00 -19.91
N SER A 34 -6.89 0.26 -20.08
CA SER A 34 -5.72 0.85 -19.41
C SER A 34 -5.90 2.35 -19.18
N VAL A 35 -5.21 2.88 -18.18
CA VAL A 35 -5.19 4.32 -17.90
C VAL A 35 -4.59 5.11 -19.07
N LEU A 36 -3.59 4.54 -19.77
CA LEU A 36 -3.04 5.17 -20.97
C LEU A 36 -4.10 5.35 -22.07
N GLN A 37 -4.90 4.31 -22.32
CA GLN A 37 -5.97 4.37 -23.30
C GLN A 37 -7.04 5.41 -22.92
N ALA A 38 -7.47 5.42 -21.66
CA ALA A 38 -8.43 6.40 -21.15
C ALA A 38 -7.87 7.83 -21.22
N SER A 39 -6.63 8.05 -20.78
CA SER A 39 -5.96 9.35 -20.84
C SER A 39 -5.83 9.87 -22.27
N ASN A 40 -5.48 8.99 -23.22
CA ASN A 40 -5.36 9.37 -24.62
C ASN A 40 -6.70 9.69 -25.26
N ALA A 41 -7.80 9.03 -24.90
CA ALA A 41 -9.14 9.38 -25.37
C ALA A 41 -9.50 10.83 -24.98
N VAL A 42 -9.21 11.22 -23.74
CA VAL A 42 -9.44 12.59 -23.27
C VAL A 42 -8.50 13.59 -23.96
N LEU A 43 -7.19 13.31 -23.95
CA LEU A 43 -6.17 14.21 -24.50
C LEU A 43 -6.39 14.48 -25.99
N LEU A 44 -6.57 13.43 -26.79
CA LEU A 44 -6.55 13.53 -28.25
C LEU A 44 -7.91 13.91 -28.85
N LYS A 45 -9.01 13.59 -28.17
CA LYS A 45 -10.37 13.74 -28.74
C LYS A 45 -11.23 14.77 -28.03
N TYR A 46 -10.93 15.09 -26.77
CA TYR A 46 -11.66 16.08 -25.98
C TYR A 46 -10.85 17.37 -25.82
N GLU A 47 -9.71 17.33 -25.11
CA GLU A 47 -8.90 18.53 -24.81
C GLU A 47 -8.15 19.09 -26.01
N ARG A 48 -7.58 18.22 -26.85
CA ARG A 48 -6.84 18.56 -28.10
C ARG A 48 -5.81 19.68 -27.93
N PRO A 49 -4.88 19.58 -26.97
CA PRO A 49 -3.86 20.60 -26.80
C PRO A 49 -2.89 20.62 -28.00
N ALA A 50 -2.11 21.69 -28.12
CA ALA A 50 -1.15 21.85 -29.21
C ALA A 50 -0.05 20.77 -29.19
N ASP A 51 0.42 20.37 -28.01
CA ASP A 51 1.38 19.26 -27.84
C ASP A 51 0.66 17.96 -27.49
N GLN A 52 0.64 17.05 -28.45
CA GLN A 52 0.06 15.70 -28.31
C GLN A 52 1.12 14.61 -28.47
N SER A 53 2.38 14.94 -28.24
CA SER A 53 3.51 14.01 -28.37
C SER A 53 3.37 12.79 -27.46
N SER A 54 4.06 11.70 -27.80
CA SER A 54 4.10 10.48 -26.98
C SER A 54 4.63 10.73 -25.57
N ALA A 55 5.52 11.72 -25.41
CA ALA A 55 6.03 12.15 -24.11
C ALA A 55 4.93 12.76 -23.23
N VAL A 56 4.07 13.63 -23.82
CA VAL A 56 2.91 14.20 -23.12
C VAL A 56 1.90 13.11 -22.77
N GLN A 57 1.58 12.21 -23.72
CA GLN A 57 0.67 11.10 -23.49
C GLN A 57 1.12 10.21 -22.33
N SER A 58 2.39 9.80 -22.31
CA SER A 58 2.96 8.97 -21.25
C SER A 58 2.95 9.67 -19.89
N ARG A 59 3.33 10.96 -19.85
CA ARG A 59 3.35 11.76 -18.63
C ARG A 59 1.94 11.93 -18.05
N ARG A 60 0.92 12.24 -18.88
CA ARG A 60 -0.47 12.37 -18.42
C ARG A 60 -1.03 11.03 -17.92
N ALA A 61 -0.73 9.94 -18.62
CA ALA A 61 -1.15 8.61 -18.18
C ALA A 61 -0.52 8.21 -16.85
N SER A 62 0.75 8.58 -16.59
CA SER A 62 1.38 8.32 -15.29
C SER A 62 0.72 9.10 -14.14
N TYR A 63 0.33 10.35 -14.35
CA TYR A 63 -0.48 11.09 -13.38
C TYR A 63 -1.87 10.49 -13.21
N GLY A 64 -2.53 10.14 -14.32
CA GLY A 64 -3.83 9.45 -14.30
C GLY A 64 -3.78 8.14 -13.55
N GLN A 65 -2.68 7.38 -13.62
CA GLN A 65 -2.49 6.13 -12.89
C GLN A 65 -2.52 6.35 -11.38
N VAL A 66 -1.88 7.41 -10.88
CA VAL A 66 -1.91 7.76 -9.45
C VAL A 66 -3.34 7.99 -8.96
N TYR A 67 -4.14 8.72 -9.73
CA TYR A 67 -5.55 8.96 -9.38
C TYR A 67 -6.42 7.72 -9.59
N TYR A 68 -6.20 6.96 -10.64
CA TYR A 68 -6.89 5.69 -10.85
C TYR A 68 -6.66 4.73 -9.68
N ASP A 69 -5.42 4.54 -9.26
CA ASP A 69 -5.07 3.69 -8.11
C ASP A 69 -5.72 4.19 -6.81
N LYS A 70 -5.84 5.51 -6.66
CA LYS A 70 -6.45 6.13 -5.47
C LYS A 70 -7.99 6.01 -5.44
N PHE A 71 -8.66 6.10 -6.58
CA PHE A 71 -10.12 6.26 -6.63
C PHE A 71 -10.86 5.08 -7.26
N ALA A 72 -10.28 4.33 -8.20
CA ALA A 72 -10.95 3.19 -8.84
C ALA A 72 -11.34 2.08 -7.87
N SER A 73 -10.65 1.97 -6.73
CA SER A 73 -10.97 1.03 -5.66
C SER A 73 -12.24 1.37 -4.86
N LYS A 74 -12.83 2.57 -5.06
CA LYS A 74 -14.05 3.00 -4.36
C LYS A 74 -15.35 2.66 -5.08
N THR A 75 -15.31 2.21 -6.34
CA THR A 75 -16.51 2.10 -7.19
C THR A 75 -16.81 0.68 -7.64
N THR A 76 -16.79 -0.31 -6.74
CA THR A 76 -17.47 -1.59 -6.98
C THR A 76 -17.92 -2.21 -5.67
N GLN A 77 -18.97 -1.64 -5.08
CA GLN A 77 -19.89 -2.42 -4.27
C GLN A 77 -21.04 -2.82 -5.19
N THR A 78 -20.95 -3.99 -5.79
CA THR A 78 -22.09 -4.75 -6.25
C THR A 78 -22.07 -6.08 -5.49
N GLU A 79 -23.12 -6.31 -4.73
CA GLU A 79 -23.31 -7.54 -3.98
C GLU A 79 -23.24 -8.75 -4.92
N GLY A 80 -22.40 -9.74 -4.59
CA GLY A 80 -22.32 -11.03 -5.29
C GLY A 80 -20.97 -11.41 -5.86
N GLY A 81 -19.87 -11.23 -5.11
CA GLY A 81 -18.53 -11.66 -5.51
C GLY A 81 -17.49 -10.73 -4.92
N LYS A 82 -16.96 -11.09 -3.76
CA LYS A 82 -16.01 -10.26 -2.99
C LYS A 82 -14.69 -10.06 -3.74
N THR A 83 -14.67 -9.12 -4.67
CA THR A 83 -13.42 -8.65 -5.27
C THR A 83 -12.71 -7.79 -4.22
N MET A 84 -11.64 -8.30 -3.61
CA MET A 84 -10.84 -7.53 -2.65
C MET A 84 -10.16 -6.39 -3.39
N GLY A 85 -10.59 -5.16 -3.15
CA GLY A 85 -9.95 -3.94 -3.64
C GLY A 85 -8.73 -3.62 -2.79
N TYR A 86 -7.53 -3.95 -3.29
CA TYR A 86 -6.29 -3.57 -2.65
C TYR A 86 -5.92 -2.13 -3.03
N THR A 87 -5.44 -1.35 -2.07
CA THR A 87 -4.91 0.00 -2.28
C THR A 87 -3.49 0.08 -1.72
N ASN A 88 -2.62 0.83 -2.40
CA ASN A 88 -1.28 1.09 -1.88
C ASN A 88 -1.32 2.15 -0.76
N SER A 89 -0.29 2.16 0.08
CA SER A 89 -0.16 3.11 1.18
C SER A 89 0.02 4.55 0.67
N SER A 90 -0.65 5.50 1.31
CA SER A 90 -0.42 6.93 1.09
C SER A 90 0.89 7.44 1.72
N LEU A 91 1.58 6.60 2.49
CA LEU A 91 2.90 6.91 3.06
C LEU A 91 4.06 6.70 2.08
N VAL A 92 3.76 6.32 0.83
CA VAL A 92 4.76 6.16 -0.24
C VAL A 92 5.29 7.53 -0.66
N ASP A 93 6.62 7.68 -0.59
CA ASP A 93 7.33 8.89 -1.00
C ASP A 93 7.84 8.81 -2.45
N CYS A 94 8.12 7.59 -2.94
CA CYS A 94 8.57 7.36 -4.31
C CYS A 94 8.13 5.98 -4.83
N VAL A 95 8.16 5.82 -6.15
CA VAL A 95 7.76 4.59 -6.82
C VAL A 95 8.89 4.12 -7.73
N VAL A 96 9.40 2.90 -7.50
CA VAL A 96 10.39 2.23 -8.33
C VAL A 96 9.88 0.82 -8.60
N LYS A 97 9.13 0.65 -9.68
CA LYS A 97 8.45 -0.62 -9.96
C LYS A 97 9.42 -1.75 -10.29
N SER A 98 9.15 -2.90 -9.68
CA SER A 98 9.83 -4.16 -9.97
C SER A 98 9.01 -5.00 -10.95
N PRO A 99 9.64 -5.61 -11.98
CA PRO A 99 8.97 -6.61 -12.84
C PRO A 99 8.82 -7.98 -12.15
N ASN A 100 9.47 -8.17 -11.00
CA ASN A 100 9.55 -9.46 -10.31
C ASN A 100 8.34 -9.68 -9.40
N HIS A 101 7.20 -10.00 -9.98
CA HIS A 101 5.97 -10.32 -9.23
C HIS A 101 5.11 -11.32 -10.01
N SER A 102 4.22 -12.01 -9.31
CA SER A 102 3.36 -13.05 -9.92
C SER A 102 1.96 -12.56 -10.30
N GLY A 103 1.80 -11.24 -10.48
CA GLY A 103 0.47 -10.68 -10.72
C GLY A 103 -0.41 -10.75 -9.47
N ARG A 104 -1.73 -10.70 -9.69
CA ARG A 104 -2.73 -10.54 -8.63
C ARG A 104 -2.68 -11.66 -7.60
N ARG A 105 -2.80 -11.28 -6.33
CA ARG A 105 -2.88 -12.22 -5.20
C ARG A 105 -4.11 -13.11 -5.32
N THR A 106 -3.94 -14.36 -4.93
CA THR A 106 -5.00 -15.38 -4.85
C THR A 106 -5.55 -15.54 -3.43
N HIS A 107 -4.96 -14.82 -2.45
CA HIS A 107 -5.35 -14.88 -1.05
C HIS A 107 -5.44 -13.46 -0.46
N SER A 108 -6.30 -13.27 0.55
CA SER A 108 -6.39 -12.02 1.31
C SER A 108 -5.08 -11.73 2.06
N ILE A 109 -4.79 -10.44 2.24
CA ILE A 109 -3.62 -10.02 3.02
C ILE A 109 -3.94 -10.19 4.51
N ASP A 110 -3.18 -11.07 5.16
CA ASP A 110 -3.29 -11.39 6.59
C ASP A 110 -1.94 -11.62 7.27
N ARG A 111 -0.85 -11.27 6.57
CA ARG A 111 0.52 -11.36 7.09
C ARG A 111 1.31 -10.08 6.82
N LEU A 112 2.24 -9.78 7.72
CA LEU A 112 3.28 -8.77 7.55
C LEU A 112 4.63 -9.48 7.65
N THR A 113 5.48 -9.30 6.65
CA THR A 113 6.82 -9.89 6.63
C THR A 113 7.85 -8.78 6.43
N PRO A 114 8.31 -8.14 7.53
CA PRO A 114 9.41 -7.19 7.44
C PRO A 114 10.75 -7.90 7.25
N HIS A 115 11.63 -7.29 6.46
CA HIS A 115 12.96 -7.76 6.09
C HIS A 115 14.02 -6.73 6.46
N CYS A 116 15.29 -7.12 6.42
CA CYS A 116 16.45 -6.23 6.44
C CYS A 116 17.16 -6.28 5.09
N VAL A 117 17.38 -5.13 4.46
CA VAL A 117 18.03 -5.03 3.14
C VAL A 117 19.57 -5.17 3.22
N VAL A 118 20.12 -5.26 4.44
CA VAL A 118 21.57 -5.38 4.70
C VAL A 118 22.34 -4.20 4.10
N GLY A 119 21.95 -2.98 4.46
CA GLY A 119 22.59 -1.73 4.02
C GLY A 119 21.83 -0.50 4.47
N GLN A 120 22.56 0.61 4.63
CA GLN A 120 22.01 1.93 4.92
C GLN A 120 21.59 2.62 3.60
N LEU A 121 20.66 1.99 2.88
CA LEU A 121 20.21 2.43 1.57
C LEU A 121 19.11 3.51 1.67
N SER A 122 19.03 4.37 0.66
CA SER A 122 17.85 5.23 0.46
C SER A 122 16.66 4.42 -0.06
N ALA A 123 15.46 4.98 0.01
CA ALA A 123 14.26 4.35 -0.53
C ALA A 123 14.41 4.00 -2.01
N GLU A 124 14.90 4.95 -2.82
CA GLU A 124 15.15 4.75 -4.25
C GLU A 124 16.19 3.64 -4.51
N SER A 125 17.26 3.58 -3.70
CA SER A 125 18.29 2.54 -3.82
C SER A 125 17.73 1.15 -3.48
N ILE A 126 16.85 1.04 -2.49
CA ILE A 126 16.15 -0.22 -2.18
C ILE A 126 15.30 -0.65 -3.39
N GLY A 127 14.51 0.27 -3.94
CA GLY A 127 13.70 0.00 -5.14
C GLY A 127 14.55 -0.47 -6.31
N SER A 128 15.69 0.20 -6.55
CA SER A 128 16.60 -0.11 -7.64
C SER A 128 17.22 -1.52 -7.56
N CYS A 129 17.32 -2.11 -6.36
CA CYS A 129 17.77 -3.50 -6.20
C CYS A 129 16.87 -4.51 -6.92
N PHE A 130 15.62 -4.16 -7.23
CA PHE A 130 14.61 -5.08 -7.75
C PHE A 130 14.13 -4.76 -9.17
N THR A 131 14.77 -3.82 -9.88
CA THR A 131 14.33 -3.37 -11.21
C THR A 131 14.71 -4.32 -12.34
N SER A 132 15.72 -5.16 -12.17
CA SER A 132 16.11 -6.16 -13.17
C SER A 132 15.31 -7.45 -12.99
N SER A 133 14.77 -8.00 -14.08
CA SER A 133 14.11 -9.32 -14.07
C SER A 133 15.06 -10.45 -13.69
N SER A 134 16.37 -10.28 -13.89
CA SER A 134 17.39 -11.29 -13.54
C SER A 134 17.58 -11.46 -12.03
N VAL A 135 17.15 -10.47 -11.21
CA VAL A 135 17.26 -10.54 -9.75
C VAL A 135 16.33 -11.60 -9.14
N GLN A 136 15.20 -11.88 -9.79
CA GLN A 136 14.21 -12.88 -9.36
C GLN A 136 13.75 -12.70 -7.90
N ALA A 137 13.75 -11.44 -7.42
CA ALA A 137 13.31 -11.05 -6.09
C ALA A 137 12.65 -9.67 -6.13
N SER A 138 11.79 -9.38 -5.18
CA SER A 138 11.16 -8.08 -4.98
C SER A 138 10.52 -7.97 -3.60
N CYS A 139 10.09 -6.75 -3.24
CA CYS A 139 9.25 -6.49 -2.06
C CYS A 139 8.04 -5.64 -2.48
N ASN A 140 7.02 -5.55 -1.62
CA ASN A 140 5.94 -4.59 -1.83
C ASN A 140 6.47 -3.17 -1.54
N TYR A 141 7.08 -2.97 -0.39
CA TYR A 141 7.61 -1.68 0.05
C TYR A 141 9.07 -1.77 0.47
N GLY A 142 9.77 -0.66 0.37
CA GLY A 142 11.08 -0.46 1.00
C GLY A 142 11.05 0.79 1.88
N ILE A 143 11.77 0.77 3.01
CA ILE A 143 11.95 1.90 3.91
C ILE A 143 13.43 2.28 3.93
N GLY A 144 13.76 3.45 3.39
CA GLY A 144 15.11 3.99 3.36
C GLY A 144 15.59 4.43 4.74
N LYS A 145 16.92 4.61 4.87
CA LYS A 145 17.58 5.03 6.11
C LYS A 145 17.06 6.34 6.71
N ASP A 146 16.43 7.17 5.91
CA ASP A 146 15.79 8.44 6.27
C ASP A 146 14.29 8.31 6.56
N GLY A 147 13.74 7.09 6.52
CA GLY A 147 12.34 6.80 6.72
C GLY A 147 11.44 7.06 5.52
N ARG A 148 11.96 7.42 4.35
CA ARG A 148 11.17 7.50 3.13
C ARG A 148 10.77 6.11 2.65
N VAL A 149 9.60 6.00 2.05
CA VAL A 149 9.00 4.73 1.60
C VAL A 149 8.99 4.66 0.09
N VAL A 150 9.53 3.57 -0.47
CA VAL A 150 9.39 3.22 -1.89
C VAL A 150 8.33 2.13 -2.06
N LEU A 151 7.50 2.26 -3.10
CA LEU A 151 6.64 1.19 -3.61
C LEU A 151 7.33 0.47 -4.76
N CYS A 152 7.55 -0.84 -4.61
CA CYS A 152 8.18 -1.69 -5.63
C CYS A 152 7.15 -2.58 -6.34
N VAL A 153 6.28 -3.23 -5.58
CA VAL A 153 5.18 -4.09 -6.11
C VAL A 153 3.89 -3.68 -5.43
N ASP A 154 2.84 -3.44 -6.21
CA ASP A 154 1.53 -3.07 -5.68
C ASP A 154 1.00 -4.12 -4.70
N GLU A 155 0.27 -3.70 -3.65
CA GLU A 155 -0.31 -4.62 -2.68
C GLU A 155 -1.25 -5.65 -3.30
N ALA A 156 -1.89 -5.30 -4.41
CA ALA A 156 -2.71 -6.23 -5.19
C ALA A 156 -1.93 -7.42 -5.74
N ASN A 157 -0.61 -7.30 -5.88
CA ASN A 157 0.26 -8.28 -6.50
C ASN A 157 1.15 -8.99 -5.49
N ARG A 158 1.45 -10.26 -5.77
CA ARG A 158 2.38 -11.06 -4.97
C ARG A 158 3.82 -10.71 -5.32
N SER A 159 4.56 -10.13 -4.37
CA SER A 159 6.02 -9.95 -4.46
C SER A 159 6.77 -11.30 -4.33
N TRP A 160 8.07 -11.29 -4.63
CA TRP A 160 8.96 -12.45 -4.49
C TRP A 160 10.01 -12.16 -3.41
N CYS A 161 9.64 -12.23 -2.14
CA CYS A 161 10.47 -11.72 -1.05
C CYS A 161 10.89 -12.77 -0.03
N SER A 162 9.96 -13.60 0.43
CA SER A 162 10.20 -14.48 1.60
C SER A 162 10.69 -15.88 1.23
N SER A 163 10.96 -16.17 -0.04
CA SER A 163 11.24 -17.53 -0.54
C SER A 163 10.09 -18.52 -0.35
N SER A 164 8.87 -18.04 -0.13
CA SER A 164 7.65 -18.83 0.05
C SER A 164 6.47 -18.26 -0.69
N ASN A 165 6.03 -18.93 -1.74
CA ASN A 165 4.83 -18.54 -2.49
C ASN A 165 3.61 -18.39 -1.58
N ALA A 166 3.40 -19.34 -0.69
CA ALA A 166 2.25 -19.36 0.22
C ALA A 166 2.28 -18.16 1.18
N ASN A 167 3.46 -17.79 1.68
CA ASN A 167 3.59 -16.61 2.52
C ASN A 167 3.38 -15.34 1.72
N ASP A 168 4.06 -15.19 0.58
CA ASP A 168 4.03 -13.97 -0.22
C ASP A 168 2.65 -13.68 -0.84
N GLN A 169 1.81 -14.70 -1.04
CA GLN A 169 0.40 -14.54 -1.42
C GLN A 169 -0.43 -13.85 -0.31
N ARG A 170 -0.06 -14.07 0.95
CA ARG A 170 -0.76 -13.58 2.15
C ARG A 170 -0.09 -12.34 2.75
N ALA A 171 1.19 -12.10 2.48
CA ALA A 171 2.01 -11.12 3.16
C ALA A 171 2.19 -9.82 2.37
N ILE A 172 2.18 -8.69 3.07
CA ILE A 172 2.88 -7.51 2.62
C ILE A 172 4.32 -7.61 3.11
N THR A 173 5.25 -7.53 2.17
CA THR A 173 6.70 -7.65 2.40
C THR A 173 7.34 -6.26 2.37
N ILE A 174 8.21 -5.97 3.35
CA ILE A 174 8.77 -4.65 3.56
C ILE A 174 10.27 -4.78 3.78
N GLU A 175 11.08 -4.31 2.85
CA GLU A 175 12.55 -4.23 3.01
C GLU A 175 12.93 -2.97 3.78
N CYS A 176 13.69 -3.11 4.85
CA CYS A 176 14.07 -2.01 5.73
C CYS A 176 15.57 -1.77 5.68
N ALA A 177 16.00 -0.50 5.55
CA ALA A 177 17.40 -0.14 5.71
C ALA A 177 17.93 -0.57 7.08
N SER A 178 19.11 -1.18 7.11
CA SER A 178 19.67 -1.79 8.31
C SER A 178 21.21 -1.75 8.32
N GLY A 179 21.82 -2.13 9.41
CA GLY A 179 23.25 -2.40 9.47
C GLY A 179 23.67 -3.51 8.50
N MET A 180 24.96 -3.56 8.17
CA MET A 180 25.53 -4.53 7.20
C MET A 180 25.96 -5.85 7.85
N LYS A 181 25.92 -5.95 9.18
CA LYS A 181 26.30 -7.12 9.96
C LYS A 181 25.24 -7.43 11.00
N GLU A 182 25.16 -8.70 11.41
CA GLU A 182 24.33 -9.06 12.57
C GLU A 182 24.65 -8.14 13.76
N PRO A 183 23.63 -7.65 14.45
CA PRO A 183 22.21 -8.06 14.41
C PRO A 183 21.36 -7.36 13.34
N TYR A 184 21.93 -6.67 12.34
CA TYR A 184 21.27 -5.88 11.29
C TYR A 184 20.38 -4.80 11.87
N GLU A 185 20.95 -4.01 12.76
CA GLU A 185 20.26 -2.95 13.49
C GLU A 185 19.63 -1.92 12.54
N MET A 186 18.40 -1.55 12.83
CA MET A 186 17.70 -0.45 12.17
C MET A 186 17.78 0.80 13.04
N ASN A 187 17.94 1.97 12.43
CA ASN A 187 17.82 3.22 13.17
C ASN A 187 16.34 3.50 13.54
N ASP A 188 16.14 4.40 14.51
CA ASP A 188 14.81 4.72 15.02
C ASP A 188 13.85 5.24 13.94
N VAL A 189 14.36 6.02 12.98
CA VAL A 189 13.55 6.59 11.91
C VAL A 189 12.96 5.48 11.02
N VAL A 190 13.74 4.46 10.69
CA VAL A 190 13.30 3.30 9.93
C VAL A 190 12.29 2.48 10.73
N TYR A 191 12.58 2.21 12.00
CA TYR A 191 11.71 1.41 12.86
C TYR A 191 10.35 2.09 13.11
N GLU A 192 10.35 3.40 13.40
CA GLU A 192 9.14 4.19 13.54
C GLU A 192 8.29 4.23 12.26
N LYS A 193 8.94 4.34 11.11
CA LYS A 193 8.24 4.30 9.81
C LYS A 193 7.66 2.92 9.55
N LEU A 194 8.37 1.83 9.88
CA LEU A 194 7.87 0.46 9.77
C LEU A 194 6.58 0.27 10.57
N ILE A 195 6.54 0.73 11.82
CA ILE A 195 5.35 0.67 12.66
C ILE A 195 4.18 1.41 12.02
N LYS A 196 4.40 2.65 11.54
CA LYS A 196 3.37 3.47 10.91
C LYS A 196 2.86 2.85 9.61
N LEU A 197 3.76 2.35 8.77
CA LEU A 197 3.41 1.69 7.50
C LEU A 197 2.61 0.40 7.76
N CYS A 198 3.02 -0.43 8.71
CA CYS A 198 2.28 -1.63 9.09
C CYS A 198 0.88 -1.31 9.62
N ALA A 199 0.73 -0.26 10.44
CA ALA A 199 -0.58 0.17 10.92
C ALA A 199 -1.48 0.67 9.78
N ASP A 200 -0.94 1.41 8.82
CA ASP A 200 -1.67 1.85 7.63
C ASP A 200 -2.11 0.66 6.77
N ILE A 201 -1.20 -0.29 6.49
CA ILE A 201 -1.52 -1.53 5.77
C ILE A 201 -2.66 -2.29 6.48
N CYS A 202 -2.58 -2.43 7.80
CA CYS A 202 -3.64 -3.10 8.58
C CYS A 202 -5.00 -2.43 8.38
N ARG A 203 -5.09 -1.10 8.56
CA ARG A 203 -6.35 -0.36 8.43
C ARG A 203 -6.97 -0.51 7.04
N ARG A 204 -6.15 -0.36 5.99
CA ARG A 204 -6.61 -0.46 4.59
C ARG A 204 -7.09 -1.86 4.23
N ASN A 205 -6.58 -2.89 4.90
CA ASN A 205 -6.98 -4.28 4.72
C ASN A 205 -8.04 -4.73 5.75
N GLY A 206 -8.71 -3.80 6.46
CA GLY A 206 -9.76 -4.10 7.43
C GLY A 206 -9.27 -4.84 8.67
N LYS A 207 -7.96 -4.69 9.00
CA LYS A 207 -7.34 -5.34 10.16
C LYS A 207 -7.14 -4.34 11.29
N ASN A 208 -7.45 -4.76 12.50
CA ASN A 208 -7.30 -3.92 13.70
C ASN A 208 -6.39 -4.54 14.75
N LYS A 209 -5.73 -5.65 14.41
CA LYS A 209 -4.81 -6.32 15.33
C LYS A 209 -3.67 -7.01 14.59
N VAL A 210 -2.46 -6.82 15.08
CA VAL A 210 -1.26 -7.58 14.69
C VAL A 210 -0.90 -8.56 15.78
N VAL A 211 -0.62 -9.81 15.40
CA VAL A 211 -0.32 -10.92 16.30
C VAL A 211 1.12 -11.38 16.07
N TRP A 212 1.88 -11.49 17.15
CA TRP A 212 3.13 -12.23 17.20
C TRP A 212 2.97 -13.44 18.10
N LYS A 213 3.34 -14.62 17.60
CA LYS A 213 3.13 -15.90 18.30
C LYS A 213 4.36 -16.41 19.05
N GLY A 214 5.45 -15.63 19.07
CA GLY A 214 6.66 -15.94 19.81
C GLY A 214 7.65 -16.87 19.11
N SER A 215 7.21 -17.74 18.18
CA SER A 215 8.08 -18.63 17.43
C SER A 215 7.60 -18.82 15.99
N LYS A 216 8.48 -19.40 15.15
CA LYS A 216 8.16 -19.83 13.78
C LYS A 216 7.00 -20.83 13.77
N GLU A 217 7.09 -21.87 14.56
CA GLU A 217 6.14 -22.97 14.59
C GLU A 217 4.75 -22.45 14.99
N ALA A 218 4.69 -21.65 16.04
CA ALA A 218 3.45 -21.07 16.53
C ALA A 218 2.86 -20.04 15.53
N ALA A 219 3.71 -19.24 14.86
CA ALA A 219 3.25 -18.27 13.86
C ALA A 219 2.72 -18.95 12.59
N LEU A 220 3.34 -20.02 12.13
CA LEU A 220 2.93 -20.75 10.93
C LEU A 220 1.70 -21.65 11.16
N ALA A 221 1.52 -22.16 12.38
CA ALA A 221 0.34 -22.94 12.76
C ALA A 221 -0.89 -22.07 13.07
N TYR A 222 -0.71 -20.76 13.22
CA TYR A 222 -1.80 -19.86 13.57
C TYR A 222 -2.57 -19.40 12.34
N GLU A 223 -3.89 -19.65 12.35
CA GLU A 223 -4.79 -19.06 11.38
C GLU A 223 -5.36 -17.75 11.93
N PRO A 224 -5.02 -16.59 11.32
CA PRO A 224 -5.47 -15.29 11.79
C PRO A 224 -6.97 -15.13 11.61
N LYS A 225 -7.62 -14.47 12.57
CA LYS A 225 -9.01 -14.06 12.46
C LYS A 225 -9.16 -13.01 11.34
N SER A 226 -10.38 -12.78 10.90
CA SER A 226 -10.67 -11.85 9.80
C SER A 226 -10.13 -10.43 10.04
N ASN A 227 -10.01 -10.00 11.29
CA ASN A 227 -9.51 -8.71 11.72
C ASN A 227 -8.03 -8.72 12.16
N GLU A 228 -7.30 -9.81 11.95
CA GLU A 228 -5.90 -9.96 12.41
C GLU A 228 -4.92 -10.06 11.26
N MET A 229 -3.68 -9.63 11.49
CA MET A 229 -2.49 -9.96 10.70
C MET A 229 -1.45 -10.63 11.58
N VAL A 230 -0.70 -11.59 11.02
CA VAL A 230 0.38 -12.30 11.72
C VAL A 230 1.73 -11.80 11.23
N LEU A 231 2.64 -11.55 12.16
CA LEU A 231 4.05 -11.32 11.85
C LEU A 231 4.73 -12.64 11.46
N THR A 232 5.37 -12.63 10.30
CA THR A 232 6.21 -13.71 9.79
C THR A 232 7.59 -13.17 9.42
N ALA A 233 8.57 -14.06 9.22
CA ALA A 233 9.94 -13.67 8.90
C ALA A 233 10.50 -14.52 7.76
N HIS A 234 11.41 -13.97 6.96
CA HIS A 234 12.08 -14.68 5.88
C HIS A 234 12.78 -15.95 6.38
N ARG A 235 13.42 -15.89 7.56
CA ARG A 235 14.09 -17.04 8.21
C ARG A 235 13.16 -18.23 8.50
N PHE A 236 11.84 -18.06 8.40
CA PHE A 236 10.89 -19.16 8.57
C PHE A 236 10.84 -20.07 7.35
N PHE A 237 11.18 -19.55 6.17
CA PHE A 237 10.98 -20.20 4.88
C PHE A 237 12.27 -20.55 4.16
N ALA A 238 13.40 -19.98 4.57
CA ALA A 238 14.71 -20.24 4.00
C ALA A 238 15.79 -20.13 5.06
N ASN A 239 16.98 -20.73 4.79
CA ASN A 239 18.14 -20.57 5.65
C ASN A 239 18.74 -19.17 5.47
N LYS A 240 18.13 -18.18 6.10
CA LYS A 240 18.49 -16.76 6.05
C LYS A 240 18.48 -16.16 7.44
N SER A 241 19.35 -15.17 7.68
CA SER A 241 19.35 -14.38 8.94
C SER A 241 18.22 -13.34 8.96
N CYS A 242 17.70 -12.93 7.79
CA CYS A 242 16.66 -11.93 7.67
C CYS A 242 15.41 -12.28 8.53
N PRO A 243 14.87 -11.32 9.28
CA PRO A 243 15.08 -9.86 9.28
C PRO A 243 16.22 -9.38 10.18
N GLY A 244 17.14 -10.25 10.63
CA GLY A 244 18.18 -9.99 11.61
C GLY A 244 17.69 -10.17 13.04
N ASN A 245 18.63 -10.41 13.96
CA ASN A 245 18.29 -10.64 15.35
C ASN A 245 17.78 -9.37 16.03
N TRP A 246 18.22 -8.19 15.56
CA TRP A 246 17.75 -6.92 16.11
C TRP A 246 16.23 -6.75 15.94
N LEU A 247 15.71 -6.92 14.71
CA LEU A 247 14.27 -6.78 14.47
C LEU A 247 13.49 -7.99 15.00
N TYR A 248 14.01 -9.19 14.82
CA TYR A 248 13.31 -10.42 15.25
C TYR A 248 13.03 -10.43 16.76
N SER A 249 14.00 -10.01 17.57
CA SER A 249 13.82 -9.89 19.03
C SER A 249 12.78 -8.82 19.43
N ARG A 250 12.50 -7.88 18.53
CA ARG A 250 11.53 -6.80 18.72
C ARG A 250 10.13 -7.07 18.14
N TYR A 251 9.86 -8.27 17.62
CA TYR A 251 8.55 -8.58 17.05
C TYR A 251 7.39 -8.41 18.04
N SER A 252 7.62 -8.67 19.33
CA SER A 252 6.63 -8.39 20.38
C SER A 252 6.37 -6.89 20.54
N ASP A 253 7.44 -6.09 20.59
CA ASP A 253 7.34 -4.63 20.64
C ASP A 253 6.69 -4.07 19.37
N LEU A 254 7.11 -4.54 18.20
CA LEU A 254 6.55 -4.15 16.91
C LEU A 254 5.03 -4.39 16.88
N ALA A 255 4.58 -5.58 17.26
CA ALA A 255 3.14 -5.90 17.31
C ALA A 255 2.40 -4.99 18.29
N ASN A 256 2.94 -4.78 19.50
CA ASN A 256 2.32 -3.93 20.52
C ASN A 256 2.21 -2.48 20.07
N ARG A 257 3.24 -1.92 19.45
CA ARG A 257 3.25 -0.53 18.97
C ARG A 257 2.31 -0.31 17.77
N ILE A 258 2.26 -1.28 16.84
CA ILE A 258 1.27 -1.25 15.76
C ILE A 258 -0.15 -1.29 16.35
N ASN A 259 -0.41 -2.18 17.30
CA ASN A 259 -1.72 -2.31 17.94
C ASN A 259 -2.13 -1.05 18.71
N ALA A 260 -1.19 -0.36 19.34
CA ALA A 260 -1.44 0.94 19.98
C ALA A 260 -1.92 1.99 18.96
N LEU A 261 -1.31 2.03 17.77
CA LEU A 261 -1.76 2.92 16.69
C LEU A 261 -3.13 2.51 16.14
N LEU A 262 -3.42 1.22 16.06
CA LEU A 262 -4.71 0.72 15.58
C LEU A 262 -5.84 1.03 16.57
N GLY A 263 -5.60 0.94 17.89
CA GLY A 263 -6.55 1.29 18.94
C GLY A 263 -6.83 2.80 19.06
N SER A 264 -5.83 3.65 18.82
CA SER A 264 -5.95 5.11 18.90
C SER A 264 -6.85 5.74 17.83
N GLY A 265 -7.19 5.01 16.78
CA GLY A 265 -8.06 5.47 15.70
C GLY A 265 -9.56 5.30 15.96
N SER A 266 -9.96 4.68 17.11
CA SER A 266 -11.37 4.40 17.44
C SER A 266 -12.03 5.42 18.37
N THR A 267 -11.35 6.49 18.77
CA THR A 267 -11.90 7.50 19.70
C THR A 267 -12.09 8.86 19.01
N SER A 268 -13.06 8.93 18.10
CA SER A 268 -13.68 10.20 17.71
C SER A 268 -15.09 9.99 17.19
N THR A 269 -16.04 9.71 18.11
CA THR A 269 -17.46 10.07 17.94
C THR A 269 -18.13 10.11 19.30
N GLY A 270 -18.55 11.32 19.72
CA GLY A 270 -19.76 11.50 20.54
C GLY A 270 -19.59 11.44 22.07
N GLY A 271 -19.00 12.43 22.70
CA GLY A 271 -19.29 12.77 24.07
C GLY A 271 -20.16 14.03 24.14
N ASN A 272 -21.47 13.86 24.03
CA ASN A 272 -22.43 14.89 24.33
C ASN A 272 -22.72 14.83 25.84
N THR A 273 -22.03 15.66 26.62
CA THR A 273 -22.33 15.84 28.05
C THR A 273 -23.36 16.94 28.17
N SER A 274 -24.63 16.56 28.30
CA SER A 274 -25.69 17.42 28.84
C SER A 274 -25.44 17.63 30.34
N GLY A 275 -25.02 18.82 30.69
CA GLY A 275 -24.95 19.27 32.08
C GLY A 275 -26.34 19.42 32.67
N SER A 276 -26.61 18.71 33.76
CA SER A 276 -27.76 18.95 34.63
C SER A 276 -27.29 19.81 35.82
N THR A 277 -27.72 21.03 35.84
CA THR A 277 -27.64 21.91 37.03
C THR A 277 -28.75 21.53 37.99
N SER A 278 -28.42 21.00 39.15
CA SER A 278 -29.33 20.93 40.28
C SER A 278 -29.03 22.06 41.27
N THR A 279 -29.92 23.03 41.32
CA THR A 279 -30.06 24.02 42.39
C THR A 279 -30.67 23.36 43.62
N THR A 280 -30.04 23.50 44.77
CA THR A 280 -30.64 23.20 46.07
C THR A 280 -30.78 24.48 46.85
N THR A 281 -31.99 24.76 47.26
CA THR A 281 -32.38 25.74 48.29
C THR A 281 -31.78 25.39 49.63
#